data_11b49e8f34ba89c79fcf0bb0390f728f
#
_entry.id   11b49e8f34ba89c79fcf0bb0390f728f
#
_cell.length_a   1.000
_cell.length_b   1.000
_cell.length_c   1.000
_cell.angle_alpha   90.00
_cell.angle_beta   90.00
_cell.angle_gamma   90.00
#
_symmetry.space_group_name_H-M   'P 1'
#
loop_
_entity.id
_entity.type
_entity.pdbx_description
1 polymer ?
#
loop_
_entity_poly.entity_id
_entity_poly.type
_entity_poly.pdbx_seq_one_letter_code
_entity_poly.pdbx_strand_id
1 'polypeptide(L)' 'MSWRTVIIESKAKLSYKNDHLVIRAEDVHMVHLSEIAVVLVESTAAVITSYLISELSNWKIPIIFCDTKH' A
#
# COMPACT_ATOMS: atom_id res chain seq x y z
N MET A 1 14.31 -5.32 -8.60
CA MET A 1 14.22 -6.28 -7.50
C MET A 1 13.43 -5.68 -6.34
N SER A 2 12.45 -6.40 -5.86
CA SER A 2 11.56 -5.90 -4.80
C SER A 2 12.19 -6.14 -3.44
N TRP A 3 12.33 -5.10 -2.64
CA TRP A 3 13.02 -5.22 -1.36
C TRP A 3 12.37 -4.41 -0.23
N ARG A 4 11.41 -3.57 -0.56
CA ARG A 4 10.80 -2.69 0.45
C ARG A 4 9.54 -3.30 1.03
N THR A 5 9.40 -3.17 2.34
CA THR A 5 8.13 -3.43 3.02
C THR A 5 7.48 -2.09 3.29
N VAL A 6 6.25 -1.92 2.79
CA VAL A 6 5.49 -0.70 3.04
C VAL A 6 4.51 -0.99 4.17
N ILE A 7 4.59 -0.22 5.25
CA ILE A 7 3.74 -0.41 6.42
C ILE A 7 2.87 0.82 6.60
N ILE A 8 1.56 0.60 6.63
CA ILE A 8 0.57 1.66 6.82
C ILE A 8 0.02 1.55 8.23
N GLU A 9 0.44 2.47 9.10
CA GLU A 9 0.11 2.39 10.52
C GLU A 9 -0.96 3.38 10.95
N SER A 10 -1.29 4.34 10.11
CA SER A 10 -2.25 5.37 10.47
C SER A 10 -3.21 5.62 9.33
N LYS A 11 -4.15 6.54 9.54
CA LYS A 11 -5.15 6.89 8.54
C LYS A 11 -4.47 7.37 7.26
N ALA A 12 -4.81 6.75 6.14
CA ALA A 12 -4.23 7.11 4.86
C ALA A 12 -5.14 6.62 3.74
N LYS A 13 -5.02 7.25 2.58
CA LYS A 13 -5.69 6.79 1.38
C LYS A 13 -4.63 6.25 0.43
N LEU A 14 -4.79 5.02 0.02
CA LEU A 14 -3.86 4.35 -0.88
C LEU A 14 -4.47 4.26 -2.27
N SER A 15 -3.71 4.67 -3.27
CA SER A 15 -4.18 4.61 -4.65
C SER A 15 -3.01 4.28 -5.57
N TYR A 16 -3.31 4.17 -6.86
CA TYR A 16 -2.33 3.80 -7.88
C TYR A 16 -2.21 4.93 -8.90
N LYS A 17 -0.99 5.22 -9.31
CA LYS A 17 -0.75 6.17 -10.40
C LYS A 17 0.62 5.90 -11.03
N ASN A 18 0.64 5.66 -12.33
CA ASN A 18 1.89 5.52 -13.10
C ASN A 18 2.87 4.56 -12.46
N ASP A 19 2.41 3.34 -12.18
CA ASP A 19 3.22 2.27 -11.59
C ASP A 19 3.75 2.61 -10.19
N HIS A 20 3.06 3.53 -9.51
CA HIS A 20 3.41 3.92 -8.14
C HIS A 20 2.27 3.65 -7.19
N LEU A 21 2.62 3.26 -5.98
CA LEU A 21 1.70 3.28 -4.86
C LEU A 21 1.71 4.71 -4.32
N VAL A 22 0.53 5.33 -4.28
CA VAL A 22 0.38 6.69 -3.78
C VAL A 22 -0.25 6.62 -2.40
N ILE A 23 0.45 7.13 -1.41
CA ILE A 23 0.01 7.15 -0.01
C ILE A 23 -0.31 8.58 0.37
N ARG A 24 -1.60 8.87 0.59
CA ARG A 24 -2.03 10.20 1.00
C ARG A 24 -2.43 10.18 2.47
N ALA A 25 -1.68 10.87 3.27
CA ALA A 25 -1.95 11.09 4.69
C ALA A 25 -1.83 12.59 4.93
N GLU A 26 -1.02 13.01 5.90
CA GLU A 26 -0.72 14.43 6.04
C GLU A 26 0.12 14.90 4.86
N ASP A 27 1.04 14.03 4.41
CA ASP A 27 1.85 14.27 3.23
C ASP A 27 1.49 13.23 2.18
N VAL A 28 1.98 13.44 0.96
CA VAL A 28 1.81 12.49 -0.11
C VAL A 28 3.16 11.82 -0.39
N HIS A 29 3.15 10.51 -0.36
CA HIS A 29 4.34 9.72 -0.67
C HIS A 29 4.04 8.81 -1.86
N MET A 30 5.01 8.64 -2.74
CA MET A 30 4.88 7.76 -3.89
C MET A 30 6.03 6.76 -3.89
N VAL A 31 5.72 5.50 -4.05
CA VAL A 31 6.72 4.44 -4.10
C VAL A 31 6.48 3.62 -5.36
N HIS A 32 7.52 3.48 -6.18
CA HIS A 32 7.39 2.71 -7.41
C HIS A 32 7.15 1.24 -7.07
N LEU A 33 6.19 0.61 -7.75
CA LEU A 33 5.80 -0.76 -7.43
C LEU A 33 6.95 -1.75 -7.56
N SER A 34 7.90 -1.48 -8.46
CA SER A 34 9.04 -2.39 -8.63
C SER A 34 9.92 -2.49 -7.37
N GLU A 35 9.79 -1.55 -6.45
CA GLU A 35 10.58 -1.56 -5.21
C GLU A 35 9.87 -2.26 -4.06
N ILE A 36 8.59 -2.59 -4.21
CA ILE A 36 7.76 -3.06 -3.11
C ILE A 36 7.73 -4.59 -3.09
N ALA A 37 8.11 -5.16 -1.96
CA ALA A 37 8.00 -6.61 -1.75
C ALA A 37 6.64 -6.97 -1.16
N VAL A 38 6.14 -6.17 -0.24
CA VAL A 38 4.88 -6.44 0.44
C VAL A 38 4.31 -5.14 1.02
N VAL A 39 2.99 -5.07 1.08
CA VAL A 39 2.29 -3.95 1.72
C VAL A 39 1.55 -4.49 2.94
N LEU A 40 1.86 -3.95 4.11
CA LEU A 40 1.21 -4.31 5.36
C LEU A 40 0.32 -3.16 5.79
N VAL A 41 -0.96 -3.42 5.98
CA VAL A 41 -1.91 -2.39 6.41
C VAL A 41 -2.34 -2.73 7.83
N GLU A 42 -1.88 -1.91 8.77
CA GLU A 42 -2.17 -2.11 10.19
C GLU A 42 -3.25 -1.17 10.70
N SER A 43 -3.64 -0.20 9.90
CA SER A 43 -4.64 0.77 10.29
C SER A 43 -6.03 0.37 9.78
N THR A 44 -7.02 0.42 10.65
CA THR A 44 -8.41 0.19 10.25
C THR A 44 -9.01 1.41 9.57
N ALA A 45 -8.30 2.53 9.60
CA ALA A 45 -8.76 3.77 8.96
C ALA A 45 -8.14 3.99 7.58
N ALA A 46 -7.44 3.00 7.06
CA ALA A 46 -6.87 3.11 5.72
C ALA A 46 -7.96 2.85 4.67
N VAL A 47 -7.92 3.64 3.60
CA VAL A 47 -8.82 3.46 2.45
C VAL A 47 -7.98 3.06 1.26
N ILE A 48 -8.40 2.02 0.56
CA ILE A 48 -7.64 1.46 -0.56
C ILE A 48 -8.56 1.36 -1.77
N THR A 49 -8.10 1.89 -2.92
CA THR A 49 -8.90 1.78 -4.14
C THR A 49 -8.83 0.36 -4.68
N SER A 50 -9.93 -0.10 -5.27
CA SER A 50 -9.94 -1.43 -5.88
C SER A 50 -8.98 -1.51 -7.06
N TYR A 51 -8.77 -0.39 -7.77
CA TYR A 51 -7.81 -0.37 -8.86
C TYR A 51 -6.39 -0.65 -8.37
N LEU A 52 -6.02 -0.07 -7.22
CA LEU A 52 -4.71 -0.34 -6.62
C LEU A 52 -4.56 -1.83 -6.29
N ILE A 53 -5.59 -2.42 -5.70
CA ILE A 53 -5.54 -3.84 -5.35
C ILE A 53 -5.32 -4.68 -6.60
N SER A 54 -6.00 -4.34 -7.69
CA SER A 54 -5.84 -5.04 -8.96
C SER A 54 -4.41 -4.93 -9.48
N GLU A 55 -3.83 -3.73 -9.42
CA GLU A 55 -2.47 -3.53 -9.91
C GLU A 55 -1.43 -4.22 -9.04
N LEU A 56 -1.64 -4.22 -7.72
CA LEU A 56 -0.75 -4.96 -6.84
C LEU A 56 -0.75 -6.44 -7.18
N SER A 57 -1.93 -6.99 -7.50
CA SER A 57 -2.03 -8.38 -7.91
C SER A 57 -1.26 -8.62 -9.21
N ASN A 58 -1.38 -7.72 -10.18
CA ASN A 58 -0.66 -7.85 -11.45
C ASN A 58 0.84 -7.82 -11.25
N TRP A 59 1.32 -7.05 -10.30
CA TRP A 59 2.74 -6.97 -9.98
C TRP A 59 3.18 -8.05 -9.00
N LYS A 60 2.25 -8.92 -8.58
CA LYS A 60 2.51 -10.01 -7.63
C LYS A 60 3.04 -9.48 -6.30
N ILE A 61 2.49 -8.37 -5.88
CA ILE A 61 2.82 -7.77 -4.58
C ILE A 61 1.70 -8.12 -3.61
N PRO A 62 1.98 -8.91 -2.57
CA PRO A 62 0.94 -9.23 -1.59
C PRO A 62 0.60 -8.01 -0.75
N ILE A 63 -0.68 -7.88 -0.42
CA ILE A 63 -1.15 -6.90 0.54
C ILE A 63 -1.77 -7.65 1.71
N ILE A 64 -1.32 -7.32 2.91
CA ILE A 64 -1.72 -8.02 4.11
C ILE A 64 -2.36 -7.04 5.08
N PHE A 65 -3.56 -7.37 5.52
CA PHE A 65 -4.27 -6.56 6.51
C PHE A 65 -4.03 -7.17 7.87
N CYS A 66 -3.45 -6.37 8.75
CA CYS A 66 -3.12 -6.82 10.09
C CYS A 66 -4.11 -6.22 11.08
N ASP A 67 -4.68 -7.07 11.91
CA ASP A 67 -5.57 -6.61 12.96
C ASP A 67 -4.72 -6.36 14.21
N THR A 68 -4.62 -5.09 14.59
CA THR A 68 -3.84 -4.71 15.77
C THR A 68 -4.68 -4.69 17.03
N LYS A 69 -5.92 -5.09 16.92
CA LYS A 69 -6.84 -5.07 18.03
C LYS A 69 -6.55 -6.24 18.97
N HIS A 70 -6.51 -5.95 20.22
CA HIS A 70 -6.24 -6.96 21.24
C HIS A 70 -7.39 -7.12 22.20
#